data_85e6f5b96d9ca0e865adf3000df34ae1
#
_entry.id   85e6f5b96d9ca0e865adf3000df34ae1
#
_cell.length_a   1.000
_cell.length_b   1.000
_cell.length_c   1.000
_cell.angle_alpha   90.00
_cell.angle_beta   90.00
_cell.angle_gamma   90.00
#
_symmetry.space_group_name_H-M   'P 1'
#
loop_
_entity.id
_entity.type
_entity.pdbx_description
1 polymer ?
#
loop_
_entity_poly.entity_id
_entity_poly.type
_entity_poly.pdbx_seq_one_letter_code
_entity_poly.pdbx_strand_id
1 'polypeptide(L)'
;MKTKSDMKPFIIATLSLILLAGCGNDDFPVEEQKVPLEIASAFVTGDVQTRAVTPQLLTSGSIGVFLEGESGTSYVKKDNIQYDYNSGWKPNTETIYLGGENAGVCAYKKTTKLDLATKEAVSLTSQIFDTELDLVYAGKKTVNGTSAGKSVEFIMGHAYSQIEFVFSRENYPNTCRVTKIAIKNASIIENATLNLATAVYTSTKINAAFSYWTNATKQADGIVVPESGTVKSNVLMIPCTLANSSGTGVTLELTVDGKLMTVPITYAKLGALTKGIIHQISLKLKGTALELSVKDTPWDNQPVDGEYNPEP
;
A
#
# COMPACT_ATOMS: atom_id res chain seq x y z
N MET A 1 34.97 46.57 -78.05
CA MET A 1 33.92 47.38 -77.45
C MET A 1 34.12 47.45 -75.97
N LYS A 2 34.32 48.65 -75.42
CA LYS A 2 34.69 48.94 -74.03
C LYS A 2 33.62 48.59 -72.99
N THR A 3 33.94 48.07 -71.84
CA THR A 3 33.22 48.40 -70.60
C THR A 3 34.15 48.31 -69.40
N LYS A 4 34.03 49.37 -68.62
CA LYS A 4 34.88 49.77 -67.49
C LYS A 4 34.71 48.89 -66.25
N SER A 5 35.84 48.72 -65.61
CA SER A 5 35.97 48.28 -64.21
C SER A 5 35.68 49.49 -63.29
N ASP A 6 34.78 49.31 -62.30
CA ASP A 6 34.66 50.27 -61.19
C ASP A 6 35.02 49.53 -59.89
N MET A 7 36.24 49.84 -59.44
CA MET A 7 36.72 49.48 -58.09
C MET A 7 36.16 50.48 -57.06
N LYS A 8 35.42 50.01 -56.08
CA LYS A 8 35.04 50.77 -54.86
C LYS A 8 36.01 50.53 -53.71
N PRO A 9 36.41 51.57 -52.99
CA PRO A 9 37.42 51.47 -51.96
C PRO A 9 36.81 50.84 -50.64
N PHE A 10 37.62 49.99 -50.04
CA PHE A 10 37.41 49.40 -48.72
C PHE A 10 37.68 50.45 -47.66
N ILE A 11 36.69 50.87 -46.91
CA ILE A 11 36.85 51.68 -45.70
C ILE A 11 37.05 50.70 -44.50
N ILE A 12 38.28 50.70 -43.98
CA ILE A 12 38.61 50.02 -42.75
C ILE A 12 38.19 50.95 -41.60
N ALA A 13 37.10 50.58 -40.93
CA ALA A 13 36.71 51.20 -39.67
C ALA A 13 37.37 50.45 -38.49
N THR A 14 38.37 51.04 -37.92
CA THR A 14 38.98 50.62 -36.66
C THR A 14 38.02 50.91 -35.53
N LEU A 15 37.41 49.81 -34.99
CA LEU A 15 36.55 49.86 -33.80
C LEU A 15 37.40 49.75 -32.54
N SER A 16 37.56 50.87 -31.84
CA SER A 16 38.25 50.96 -30.55
C SER A 16 37.50 50.18 -29.50
N LEU A 17 38.16 49.13 -28.96
CA LEU A 17 37.65 48.32 -27.88
C LEU A 17 37.84 49.09 -26.56
N ILE A 18 36.77 49.66 -26.02
CA ILE A 18 36.72 50.23 -24.67
C ILE A 18 36.42 49.09 -23.71
N LEU A 19 37.45 48.62 -22.98
CA LEU A 19 37.30 47.76 -21.85
C LEU A 19 36.77 48.58 -20.65
N LEU A 20 35.47 48.56 -20.45
CA LEU A 20 34.84 48.93 -19.20
C LEU A 20 34.85 47.69 -18.27
N ALA A 21 35.84 47.67 -17.38
CA ALA A 21 35.81 46.79 -16.19
C ALA A 21 34.73 47.33 -15.25
N GLY A 22 33.51 46.88 -15.45
CA GLY A 22 32.42 47.02 -14.50
C GLY A 22 32.38 45.79 -13.60
N CYS A 23 33.02 45.84 -12.45
CA CYS A 23 32.65 45.00 -11.33
C CYS A 23 31.29 45.46 -10.82
N GLY A 24 30.24 44.93 -11.41
CA GLY A 24 28.89 44.89 -10.83
C GLY A 24 28.66 43.50 -10.32
N ASN A 25 28.65 43.34 -9.00
CA ASN A 25 28.04 42.19 -8.33
C ASN A 25 26.52 42.32 -8.59
N ASP A 26 26.10 42.03 -9.80
CA ASP A 26 24.69 41.73 -10.05
C ASP A 26 24.45 40.28 -9.54
N ASP A 27 24.20 40.21 -8.23
CA ASP A 27 23.48 39.05 -7.66
C ASP A 27 22.06 39.04 -8.29
N PHE A 28 21.99 38.64 -9.55
CA PHE A 28 20.72 38.16 -10.09
C PHE A 28 20.36 36.93 -9.26
N PRO A 29 19.20 36.91 -8.58
CA PRO A 29 18.76 35.70 -7.94
C PRO A 29 18.73 34.62 -9.02
N VAL A 30 19.61 33.64 -8.91
CA VAL A 30 19.57 32.44 -9.75
C VAL A 30 18.21 31.84 -9.50
N GLU A 31 17.28 32.02 -10.43
CA GLU A 31 15.98 31.34 -10.36
C GLU A 31 16.29 29.86 -10.21
N GLU A 32 15.97 29.31 -9.03
CA GLU A 32 16.23 27.92 -8.71
C GLU A 32 15.48 27.06 -9.74
N GLN A 33 16.24 26.39 -10.61
CA GLN A 33 15.67 25.63 -11.71
C GLN A 33 14.83 24.49 -11.14
N LYS A 34 13.52 24.65 -11.17
CA LYS A 34 12.56 23.63 -10.73
C LYS A 34 12.40 22.57 -11.81
N VAL A 35 12.60 21.31 -11.44
CA VAL A 35 12.46 20.15 -12.32
C VAL A 35 11.27 19.30 -11.88
N PRO A 36 10.52 18.68 -12.81
CA PRO A 36 9.41 17.81 -12.44
C PRO A 36 9.92 16.54 -11.72
N LEU A 37 9.16 16.09 -10.71
CA LEU A 37 9.34 14.78 -10.11
C LEU A 37 9.04 13.70 -11.16
N GLU A 38 9.99 12.77 -11.33
CA GLU A 38 9.86 11.62 -12.21
C GLU A 38 9.62 10.35 -11.37
N ILE A 39 8.56 9.62 -11.64
CA ILE A 39 8.33 8.30 -11.07
C ILE A 39 8.85 7.28 -12.09
N ALA A 40 10.03 6.70 -11.81
CA ALA A 40 10.67 5.73 -12.69
C ALA A 40 9.88 4.43 -12.78
N SER A 41 9.41 3.95 -11.63
CA SER A 41 8.64 2.72 -11.50
C SER A 41 7.85 2.69 -10.21
N ALA A 42 6.77 1.92 -10.21
CA ALA A 42 6.02 1.57 -9.01
C ALA A 42 5.77 0.07 -8.98
N PHE A 43 5.99 -0.56 -7.85
CA PHE A 43 5.81 -1.99 -7.63
C PHE A 43 4.88 -2.23 -6.45
N VAL A 44 4.19 -3.36 -6.47
CA VAL A 44 3.50 -3.92 -5.29
C VAL A 44 4.23 -5.19 -4.87
N THR A 45 4.41 -5.37 -3.57
CA THR A 45 5.07 -6.54 -2.99
C THR A 45 4.35 -7.01 -1.73
N GLY A 46 4.33 -8.31 -1.48
CA GLY A 46 4.07 -8.86 -0.16
C GLY A 46 5.24 -8.58 0.80
N ASP A 47 5.08 -8.82 2.10
CA ASP A 47 6.18 -8.59 3.04
C ASP A 47 7.31 -9.61 2.83
N VAL A 48 8.55 -9.09 2.74
CA VAL A 48 9.76 -9.83 2.32
C VAL A 48 10.44 -10.61 3.45
N GLN A 49 9.81 -10.77 4.64
CA GLN A 49 10.54 -11.33 5.79
C GLN A 49 10.87 -12.83 5.69
N THR A 50 10.23 -13.62 4.83
CA THR A 50 10.40 -15.08 4.84
C THR A 50 10.67 -15.75 3.50
N ARG A 51 10.48 -15.11 2.35
CA ARG A 51 10.83 -15.59 1.00
C ARG A 51 11.08 -14.41 0.07
N ALA A 52 11.93 -14.60 -0.96
CA ALA A 52 12.12 -13.62 -2.01
C ALA A 52 10.84 -13.50 -2.86
N VAL A 53 9.97 -12.57 -2.47
CA VAL A 53 8.82 -12.17 -3.28
C VAL A 53 9.33 -11.22 -4.35
N THR A 54 9.12 -11.55 -5.61
CA THR A 54 9.45 -10.63 -6.71
C THR A 54 8.40 -9.53 -6.75
N PRO A 55 8.78 -8.24 -6.53
CA PRO A 55 7.82 -7.14 -6.64
C PRO A 55 7.18 -7.11 -8.02
N GLN A 56 5.86 -6.96 -8.07
CA GLN A 56 5.12 -6.83 -9.33
C GLN A 56 5.15 -5.39 -9.81
N LEU A 57 5.69 -5.18 -11.01
CA LEU A 57 5.67 -3.87 -11.66
C LEU A 57 4.25 -3.47 -12.04
N LEU A 58 3.84 -2.30 -11.61
CA LEU A 58 2.57 -1.69 -12.02
C LEU A 58 2.74 -1.04 -13.40
N THR A 59 1.95 -1.52 -14.36
CA THR A 59 1.91 -1.02 -15.73
C THR A 59 0.52 -0.49 -16.13
N SER A 60 -0.34 -0.23 -15.13
CA SER A 60 -1.68 0.31 -15.30
C SER A 60 -2.17 0.99 -14.02
N GLY A 61 -3.26 1.75 -14.15
CA GLY A 61 -3.96 2.38 -13.04
C GLY A 61 -3.27 3.65 -12.54
N SER A 62 -3.60 4.02 -11.30
CA SER A 62 -3.19 5.30 -10.70
C SER A 62 -2.60 5.11 -9.31
N ILE A 63 -1.72 6.02 -8.91
CA ILE A 63 -1.19 6.15 -7.55
C ILE A 63 -1.37 7.57 -7.03
N GLY A 64 -1.58 7.72 -5.72
CA GLY A 64 -1.58 9.01 -5.04
C GLY A 64 -0.21 9.29 -4.44
N VAL A 65 0.31 10.48 -4.65
CA VAL A 65 1.64 10.90 -4.20
C VAL A 65 1.52 12.09 -3.28
N PHE A 66 2.24 12.05 -2.17
CA PHE A 66 2.40 13.15 -1.22
C PHE A 66 3.83 13.67 -1.29
N LEU A 67 3.99 14.99 -1.19
CA LEU A 67 5.29 15.64 -1.04
C LEU A 67 5.30 16.53 0.19
N GLU A 68 6.39 16.49 0.93
CA GLU A 68 6.65 17.38 2.05
C GLU A 68 8.13 17.75 2.06
N GLY A 69 8.44 19.04 2.19
CA GLY A 69 9.79 19.53 2.38
C GLY A 69 10.41 19.00 3.67
N GLU A 70 11.72 18.83 3.70
CA GLU A 70 12.43 18.61 4.94
C GLU A 70 12.44 19.90 5.77
N SER A 71 12.73 19.79 7.07
CA SER A 71 12.72 20.95 7.96
C SER A 71 13.66 22.06 7.44
N GLY A 72 13.11 23.25 7.29
CA GLY A 72 13.86 24.43 6.82
C GLY A 72 13.89 24.60 5.30
N THR A 73 13.20 23.74 4.53
CA THR A 73 13.12 23.88 3.08
C THR A 73 11.94 24.76 2.66
N SER A 74 12.00 25.28 1.43
CA SER A 74 10.97 26.15 0.84
C SER A 74 9.80 25.41 0.20
N TYR A 75 9.77 24.07 0.26
CA TYR A 75 8.73 23.29 -0.39
C TYR A 75 7.34 23.52 0.21
N VAL A 76 6.37 23.77 -0.65
CA VAL A 76 4.96 23.73 -0.30
C VAL A 76 4.51 22.27 -0.29
N LYS A 77 3.91 21.84 0.83
CA LYS A 77 3.32 20.50 0.96
C LYS A 77 2.33 20.23 -0.17
N LYS A 78 2.41 19.04 -0.76
CA LYS A 78 1.45 18.53 -1.74
C LYS A 78 0.80 17.29 -1.19
N ASP A 79 -0.52 17.29 -1.20
CA ASP A 79 -1.32 16.18 -0.71
C ASP A 79 -2.04 15.50 -1.87
N ASN A 80 -1.88 14.18 -1.96
CA ASN A 80 -2.64 13.29 -2.86
C ASN A 80 -2.63 13.70 -4.33
N ILE A 81 -1.46 14.02 -4.88
CA ILE A 81 -1.34 14.28 -6.31
C ILE A 81 -1.42 12.95 -7.07
N GLN A 82 -2.42 12.84 -7.94
CA GLN A 82 -2.62 11.64 -8.74
C GLN A 82 -1.62 11.56 -9.88
N TYR A 83 -0.98 10.40 -10.01
CA TYR A 83 -0.18 9.99 -11.16
C TYR A 83 -0.83 8.78 -11.83
N ASP A 84 -1.02 8.84 -13.14
CA ASP A 84 -1.59 7.78 -13.96
C ASP A 84 -0.50 7.10 -14.78
N TYR A 85 -0.61 5.78 -14.96
CA TYR A 85 0.29 5.06 -15.86
C TYR A 85 -0.22 5.14 -17.32
N ASN A 86 0.60 5.78 -18.17
CA ASN A 86 0.37 5.83 -19.63
C ASN A 86 1.74 5.79 -20.31
N SER A 87 2.24 4.58 -20.62
CA SER A 87 3.61 4.37 -21.10
C SER A 87 4.67 5.02 -20.20
N GLY A 88 4.40 5.05 -18.89
CA GLY A 88 5.14 5.72 -17.81
C GLY A 88 4.19 6.51 -16.92
N TRP A 89 4.66 6.82 -15.69
CA TRP A 89 3.87 7.56 -14.72
C TRP A 89 3.84 9.04 -15.03
N LYS A 90 2.67 9.63 -15.12
CA LYS A 90 2.46 11.05 -15.42
C LYS A 90 1.46 11.67 -14.46
N PRO A 91 1.70 12.91 -13.98
CA PRO A 91 0.74 13.62 -13.15
C PRO A 91 -0.56 13.87 -13.95
N ASN A 92 -1.69 13.62 -13.29
CA ASN A 92 -3.02 13.82 -13.90
C ASN A 92 -3.44 15.28 -13.86
N THR A 93 -3.31 15.93 -12.70
CA THR A 93 -3.85 17.29 -12.49
C THR A 93 -2.79 18.34 -12.21
N GLU A 94 -1.77 18.00 -11.44
CA GLU A 94 -0.73 18.93 -11.01
C GLU A 94 0.64 18.24 -11.05
N THR A 95 1.65 18.94 -11.56
CA THR A 95 3.03 18.46 -11.55
C THR A 95 3.72 18.85 -10.24
N ILE A 96 4.34 17.90 -9.59
CA ILE A 96 5.24 18.16 -8.46
C ILE A 96 6.57 18.63 -9.02
N TYR A 97 7.01 19.82 -8.63
CA TYR A 97 8.30 20.37 -9.00
C TYR A 97 9.28 20.32 -7.83
N LEU A 98 10.52 19.95 -8.11
CA LEU A 98 11.63 19.83 -7.18
C LEU A 98 12.64 20.94 -7.41
N GLY A 99 13.10 21.57 -6.34
CA GLY A 99 14.25 22.50 -6.30
C GLY A 99 15.53 21.76 -5.85
N GLY A 100 16.58 22.51 -5.55
CA GLY A 100 17.86 21.95 -5.09
C GLY A 100 17.81 21.31 -3.69
N GLU A 101 16.83 21.69 -2.87
CA GLU A 101 16.64 21.18 -1.51
C GLU A 101 16.04 19.77 -1.50
N ASN A 102 16.21 19.05 -0.39
CA ASN A 102 15.60 17.73 -0.19
C ASN A 102 14.11 17.85 0.18
N ALA A 103 13.32 16.95 -0.38
CA ALA A 103 11.93 16.73 0.01
C ALA A 103 11.67 15.23 0.24
N GLY A 104 10.68 14.92 1.07
CA GLY A 104 10.14 13.57 1.23
C GLY A 104 8.94 13.34 0.34
N VAL A 105 8.92 12.23 -0.37
CA VAL A 105 7.74 11.76 -1.10
C VAL A 105 7.32 10.40 -0.57
N CYS A 106 6.01 10.14 -0.51
CA CYS A 106 5.46 8.82 -0.31
C CYS A 106 4.28 8.61 -1.26
N ALA A 107 3.97 7.34 -1.54
CA ALA A 107 2.91 6.99 -2.47
C ALA A 107 2.00 5.93 -1.89
N TYR A 108 0.77 5.88 -2.41
CA TYR A 108 -0.17 4.81 -2.09
C TYR A 108 -1.02 4.45 -3.32
N LYS A 109 -1.62 3.26 -3.25
CA LYS A 109 -2.63 2.81 -4.19
C LYS A 109 -3.78 2.16 -3.43
N LYS A 110 -5.00 2.37 -3.91
CA LYS A 110 -6.23 1.64 -3.60
C LYS A 110 -6.84 1.21 -4.93
N THR A 111 -7.68 0.19 -4.92
CA THR A 111 -8.21 -0.37 -6.17
C THR A 111 -9.07 0.63 -6.93
N THR A 112 -9.96 1.35 -6.25
CA THR A 112 -11.00 2.14 -6.94
C THR A 112 -10.82 3.64 -6.79
N LYS A 113 -10.21 4.13 -5.71
CA LYS A 113 -10.20 5.58 -5.45
C LYS A 113 -8.98 6.04 -4.66
N LEU A 114 -8.33 7.06 -5.17
CA LEU A 114 -7.25 7.78 -4.49
C LEU A 114 -7.85 8.91 -3.64
N ASP A 115 -8.37 8.59 -2.47
CA ASP A 115 -9.17 9.50 -1.63
C ASP A 115 -8.53 9.87 -0.28
N LEU A 116 -7.25 9.55 -0.08
CA LEU A 116 -6.58 9.92 1.16
C LEU A 116 -6.32 11.42 1.23
N ALA A 117 -6.90 12.07 2.23
CA ALA A 117 -6.72 13.51 2.45
C ALA A 117 -5.33 13.84 3.04
N THR A 118 -4.71 12.91 3.74
CA THR A 118 -3.41 13.10 4.41
C THR A 118 -2.63 11.80 4.48
N LYS A 119 -1.30 11.91 4.56
CA LYS A 119 -0.41 10.76 4.77
C LYS A 119 -0.15 10.45 6.25
N GLU A 120 -0.43 11.40 7.16
CA GLU A 120 -0.05 11.32 8.57
C GLU A 120 -1.00 10.44 9.41
N ALA A 121 -2.29 10.38 9.04
CA ALA A 121 -3.32 9.72 9.85
C ALA A 121 -4.37 9.01 8.98
N VAL A 122 -3.92 8.03 8.21
CA VAL A 122 -4.82 7.20 7.39
C VAL A 122 -5.58 6.25 8.28
N SER A 123 -6.92 6.36 8.30
CA SER A 123 -7.77 5.48 9.10
C SER A 123 -7.81 4.07 8.54
N LEU A 124 -7.56 3.09 9.40
CA LEU A 124 -7.65 1.66 9.11
C LEU A 124 -8.64 0.99 10.06
N THR A 125 -9.37 0.01 9.55
CA THR A 125 -10.29 -0.83 10.34
C THR A 125 -10.10 -2.29 9.98
N SER A 126 -10.00 -3.17 10.99
CA SER A 126 -10.05 -4.62 10.78
C SER A 126 -11.45 -5.03 10.38
N GLN A 127 -11.60 -5.69 9.22
CA GLN A 127 -12.90 -5.91 8.58
C GLN A 127 -12.87 -7.06 7.58
N ILE A 128 -14.05 -7.46 7.09
CA ILE A 128 -14.14 -8.43 5.99
C ILE A 128 -13.39 -7.89 4.78
N PHE A 129 -12.66 -8.79 4.11
CA PHE A 129 -11.88 -8.44 2.94
C PHE A 129 -12.77 -7.90 1.81
N ASP A 130 -12.33 -6.79 1.28
CA ASP A 130 -12.83 -6.22 0.05
C ASP A 130 -11.62 -5.60 -0.66
N THR A 131 -11.46 -5.87 -1.94
CA THR A 131 -10.35 -5.34 -2.73
C THR A 131 -10.27 -3.82 -2.72
N GLU A 132 -11.42 -3.16 -2.58
CA GLU A 132 -11.51 -1.69 -2.50
C GLU A 132 -10.96 -1.12 -1.20
N LEU A 133 -10.89 -1.95 -0.16
CA LEU A 133 -10.43 -1.57 1.17
C LEU A 133 -8.94 -1.85 1.37
N ASP A 134 -8.35 -2.66 0.48
CA ASP A 134 -6.92 -2.93 0.54
C ASP A 134 -6.11 -1.69 0.16
N LEU A 135 -5.19 -1.34 1.03
CA LEU A 135 -4.29 -0.21 0.88
C LEU A 135 -2.86 -0.72 0.74
N VAL A 136 -2.23 -0.38 -0.38
CA VAL A 136 -0.78 -0.57 -0.53
C VAL A 136 -0.08 0.80 -0.52
N TYR A 137 1.09 0.89 0.10
CA TYR A 137 1.82 2.14 0.23
C TYR A 137 3.33 1.95 0.25
N ALA A 138 4.06 2.97 -0.23
CA ALA A 138 5.48 3.14 -0.06
C ALA A 138 5.75 4.25 0.99
N GLY A 139 6.63 3.96 1.94
CA GLY A 139 7.09 4.94 2.92
C GLY A 139 7.88 6.08 2.29
N LYS A 140 8.35 7.01 3.14
CA LYS A 140 9.10 8.20 2.71
C LYS A 140 10.36 7.81 1.91
N LYS A 141 10.51 8.45 0.75
CA LYS A 141 11.72 8.48 -0.08
C LYS A 141 12.21 9.93 -0.17
N THR A 142 13.49 10.15 -0.12
CA THR A 142 14.06 11.49 -0.32
C THR A 142 14.28 11.75 -1.81
N VAL A 143 13.86 12.92 -2.25
CA VAL A 143 14.01 13.43 -3.63
C VAL A 143 14.53 14.86 -3.60
N ASN A 144 15.15 15.30 -4.71
CA ASN A 144 15.56 16.69 -4.94
C ASN A 144 15.67 16.95 -6.45
N GLY A 145 15.87 18.22 -6.85
CA GLY A 145 15.92 18.61 -8.25
C GLY A 145 17.23 18.27 -9.00
N THR A 146 18.15 17.53 -8.40
CA THR A 146 19.36 17.08 -9.11
C THR A 146 19.04 15.98 -10.12
N SER A 147 19.92 15.75 -11.09
CA SER A 147 19.74 14.71 -12.11
C SER A 147 19.52 13.31 -11.53
N ALA A 148 20.16 12.99 -10.40
CA ALA A 148 20.01 11.71 -9.71
C ALA A 148 18.82 11.72 -8.72
N GLY A 149 18.46 12.87 -8.14
CA GLY A 149 17.48 12.99 -7.07
C GLY A 149 16.03 13.22 -7.54
N LYS A 150 15.81 13.59 -8.80
CA LYS A 150 14.46 13.89 -9.34
C LYS A 150 13.62 12.66 -9.65
N SER A 151 14.23 11.48 -9.70
CA SER A 151 13.59 10.23 -10.07
C SER A 151 13.41 9.32 -8.85
N VAL A 152 12.24 8.72 -8.69
CA VAL A 152 11.92 7.84 -7.58
C VAL A 152 11.31 6.54 -8.05
N GLU A 153 11.65 5.44 -7.36
CA GLU A 153 11.01 4.16 -7.45
C GLU A 153 10.19 3.90 -6.18
N PHE A 154 8.92 3.55 -6.34
CA PHE A 154 8.05 3.17 -5.24
C PHE A 154 7.89 1.65 -5.16
N ILE A 155 8.26 1.07 -4.04
CA ILE A 155 7.95 -0.33 -3.69
C ILE A 155 6.88 -0.26 -2.61
N MET A 156 5.65 -0.57 -2.97
CA MET A 156 4.48 -0.48 -2.10
C MET A 156 4.16 -1.86 -1.50
N GLY A 157 3.96 -1.90 -0.19
CA GLY A 157 3.50 -3.09 0.52
C GLY A 157 2.08 -2.90 1.06
N HIS A 158 1.37 -4.01 1.32
CA HIS A 158 0.04 -3.96 1.93
C HIS A 158 0.09 -3.30 3.32
N ALA A 159 -0.87 -2.45 3.64
CA ALA A 159 -1.02 -1.87 4.98
C ALA A 159 -1.62 -2.87 5.98
N TYR A 160 -2.28 -3.88 5.49
CA TYR A 160 -2.94 -4.90 6.29
C TYR A 160 -2.16 -6.20 6.35
N SER A 161 -2.49 -7.03 7.31
CA SER A 161 -2.38 -8.48 7.30
C SER A 161 -3.71 -9.07 6.83
N GLN A 162 -3.70 -10.27 6.29
CA GLN A 162 -4.93 -10.97 5.92
C GLN A 162 -5.05 -12.27 6.72
N ILE A 163 -6.25 -12.57 7.22
CA ILE A 163 -6.58 -13.93 7.64
C ILE A 163 -7.45 -14.55 6.56
N GLU A 164 -7.02 -15.70 6.06
CA GLU A 164 -7.79 -16.53 5.13
C GLU A 164 -8.31 -17.75 5.87
N PHE A 165 -9.62 -17.85 6.10
CA PHE A 165 -10.26 -19.05 6.61
C PHE A 165 -10.59 -19.97 5.45
N VAL A 166 -10.09 -21.22 5.50
CA VAL A 166 -10.36 -22.26 4.50
C VAL A 166 -11.17 -23.36 5.17
N PHE A 167 -12.42 -23.50 4.79
CA PHE A 167 -13.32 -24.50 5.37
C PHE A 167 -13.44 -25.72 4.47
N SER A 168 -13.42 -26.89 5.09
CA SER A 168 -13.77 -28.18 4.51
C SER A 168 -14.60 -29.00 5.48
N ARG A 169 -15.34 -30.00 5.00
CA ARG A 169 -16.04 -30.93 5.87
C ARG A 169 -15.74 -32.39 5.52
N GLU A 170 -15.83 -33.25 6.52
CA GLU A 170 -15.65 -34.70 6.35
C GLU A 170 -16.63 -35.41 7.26
N ASN A 171 -17.48 -36.27 6.68
CA ASN A 171 -18.50 -37.02 7.44
C ASN A 171 -19.39 -36.14 8.34
N TYR A 172 -19.64 -34.91 7.91
CA TYR A 172 -20.50 -33.97 8.63
C TYR A 172 -21.97 -34.21 8.25
N PRO A 173 -22.87 -34.50 9.21
CA PRO A 173 -24.20 -35.06 8.91
C PRO A 173 -25.23 -34.05 8.39
N ASN A 174 -24.97 -32.75 8.54
CA ASN A 174 -25.92 -31.67 8.21
C ASN A 174 -25.39 -30.77 7.09
N THR A 175 -26.10 -29.67 6.85
CA THR A 175 -25.75 -28.67 5.80
C THR A 175 -24.36 -28.08 6.00
N CYS A 176 -23.83 -28.08 7.22
CA CYS A 176 -22.53 -27.49 7.58
C CYS A 176 -22.45 -25.98 7.24
N ARG A 177 -23.30 -25.21 7.90
CA ARG A 177 -23.36 -23.76 7.71
C ARG A 177 -22.63 -23.03 8.85
N VAL A 178 -21.59 -22.30 8.51
CA VAL A 178 -20.84 -21.42 9.44
C VAL A 178 -21.51 -20.05 9.45
N THR A 179 -22.08 -19.68 10.60
CA THR A 179 -22.80 -18.39 10.75
C THR A 179 -22.05 -17.36 11.55
N LYS A 180 -20.99 -17.75 12.29
CA LYS A 180 -20.16 -16.86 13.07
C LYS A 180 -18.73 -17.39 13.18
N ILE A 181 -17.77 -16.52 13.08
CA ILE A 181 -16.36 -16.74 13.46
C ILE A 181 -15.97 -15.68 14.47
N ALA A 182 -15.29 -16.07 15.55
CA ALA A 182 -14.72 -15.14 16.49
C ALA A 182 -13.32 -15.61 16.93
N ILE A 183 -12.39 -14.68 17.02
CA ILE A 183 -11.09 -14.88 17.65
C ILE A 183 -11.19 -14.25 19.03
N LYS A 184 -10.95 -15.02 20.08
CA LYS A 184 -11.00 -14.59 21.49
C LYS A 184 -9.67 -14.75 22.19
N ASN A 185 -9.55 -14.13 23.37
CA ASN A 185 -8.33 -14.12 24.17
C ASN A 185 -7.14 -13.52 23.39
N ALA A 186 -7.41 -12.48 22.62
CA ALA A 186 -6.47 -11.82 21.74
C ALA A 186 -6.39 -10.33 22.06
N SER A 187 -5.33 -9.66 21.58
CA SER A 187 -5.23 -8.20 21.56
C SER A 187 -5.34 -7.74 20.11
N ILE A 188 -6.58 -7.68 19.60
CA ILE A 188 -6.84 -7.32 18.20
C ILE A 188 -7.00 -5.81 18.08
N ILE A 189 -6.23 -5.21 17.20
CA ILE A 189 -6.43 -3.81 16.83
C ILE A 189 -7.63 -3.75 15.87
N GLU A 190 -8.74 -3.23 16.35
CA GLU A 190 -9.94 -3.02 15.52
C GLU A 190 -9.81 -1.77 14.67
N ASN A 191 -9.34 -0.68 15.27
CA ASN A 191 -9.13 0.59 14.57
C ASN A 191 -7.74 1.15 14.87
N ALA A 192 -7.11 1.72 13.85
CA ALA A 192 -5.84 2.44 13.99
C ALA A 192 -5.75 3.58 12.98
N THR A 193 -4.80 4.46 13.20
CA THR A 193 -4.30 5.36 12.17
C THR A 193 -2.91 4.91 11.73
N LEU A 194 -2.64 5.01 10.44
CA LEU A 194 -1.34 4.73 9.82
C LEU A 194 -0.74 6.01 9.30
N ASN A 195 0.51 6.28 9.69
CA ASN A 195 1.32 7.30 9.02
C ASN A 195 2.09 6.64 7.87
N LEU A 196 1.78 7.03 6.63
CA LEU A 196 2.39 6.42 5.45
C LEU A 196 3.89 6.70 5.36
N ALA A 197 4.33 7.89 5.78
CA ALA A 197 5.72 8.29 5.66
C ALA A 197 6.64 7.50 6.62
N THR A 198 6.16 7.23 7.84
CA THR A 198 6.94 6.55 8.89
C THR A 198 6.59 5.08 9.06
N ALA A 199 5.52 4.60 8.40
CA ALA A 199 4.95 3.27 8.54
C ALA A 199 4.53 2.91 9.98
N VAL A 200 4.21 3.93 10.80
CA VAL A 200 3.80 3.75 12.20
C VAL A 200 2.28 3.64 12.29
N TYR A 201 1.83 2.59 12.98
CA TYR A 201 0.43 2.37 13.34
C TYR A 201 0.19 2.86 14.76
N THR A 202 -0.85 3.68 14.94
CA THR A 202 -1.33 4.11 16.25
C THR A 202 -2.72 3.53 16.47
N SER A 203 -2.81 2.55 17.36
CA SER A 203 -4.09 1.92 17.69
C SER A 203 -5.03 2.91 18.40
N THR A 204 -6.27 2.97 17.93
CA THR A 204 -7.33 3.78 18.53
C THR A 204 -8.37 2.92 19.25
N LYS A 205 -8.48 1.65 18.88
CA LYS A 205 -9.35 0.68 19.54
C LYS A 205 -8.73 -0.72 19.50
N ILE A 206 -8.59 -1.34 20.67
CA ILE A 206 -8.12 -2.71 20.87
C ILE A 206 -9.21 -3.53 21.54
N ASN A 207 -9.48 -4.71 21.01
CA ASN A 207 -10.47 -5.64 21.53
C ASN A 207 -9.83 -6.96 21.98
N ALA A 208 -10.31 -7.50 23.10
CA ALA A 208 -9.94 -8.86 23.56
C ALA A 208 -10.59 -9.98 22.73
N ALA A 209 -11.61 -9.64 21.94
CA ALA A 209 -12.28 -10.56 21.04
C ALA A 209 -12.74 -9.80 19.80
N PHE A 210 -12.62 -10.43 18.64
CA PHE A 210 -13.13 -9.92 17.39
C PHE A 210 -14.03 -10.96 16.74
N SER A 211 -15.24 -10.57 16.36
CA SER A 211 -16.23 -11.45 15.72
C SER A 211 -16.48 -11.01 14.30
N TYR A 212 -16.37 -11.97 13.38
CA TYR A 212 -16.76 -11.82 12.00
C TYR A 212 -18.12 -12.45 11.79
N TRP A 213 -18.88 -11.94 10.84
CA TRP A 213 -20.23 -12.38 10.53
C TRP A 213 -21.18 -12.34 11.72
N THR A 214 -21.73 -11.20 11.90
CA THR A 214 -23.08 -11.05 12.45
C THR A 214 -24.04 -11.04 11.26
N ASN A 215 -25.32 -11.32 11.49
CA ASN A 215 -26.37 -11.34 10.45
C ASN A 215 -26.49 -10.07 9.58
N ALA A 216 -25.63 -9.08 9.78
CA ALA A 216 -25.63 -7.81 9.10
C ALA A 216 -24.57 -7.69 7.99
N THR A 217 -23.74 -8.72 7.74
CA THR A 217 -22.70 -8.69 6.74
C THR A 217 -23.14 -9.32 5.41
N LYS A 218 -22.39 -9.10 4.34
CA LYS A 218 -22.67 -9.51 2.94
C LYS A 218 -23.08 -10.99 2.75
N GLN A 219 -22.97 -11.83 3.78
CA GLN A 219 -23.45 -13.22 3.83
C GLN A 219 -24.47 -13.40 4.96
N ALA A 220 -25.64 -12.80 4.80
CA ALA A 220 -26.74 -12.87 5.79
C ALA A 220 -27.08 -14.30 6.24
N ASP A 221 -26.83 -15.29 5.40
CA ASP A 221 -27.12 -16.71 5.64
C ASP A 221 -25.91 -17.53 6.13
N GLY A 222 -24.73 -16.93 6.28
CA GLY A 222 -23.48 -17.61 6.61
C GLY A 222 -22.85 -18.35 5.42
N ILE A 223 -21.76 -19.08 5.67
CA ILE A 223 -21.03 -19.86 4.67
C ILE A 223 -21.51 -21.30 4.70
N VAL A 224 -21.97 -21.81 3.57
CA VAL A 224 -22.21 -23.25 3.39
C VAL A 224 -20.91 -23.92 2.98
N VAL A 225 -20.43 -24.86 3.82
CA VAL A 225 -19.24 -25.64 3.51
C VAL A 225 -19.61 -26.79 2.59
N PRO A 226 -19.02 -26.91 1.39
CA PRO A 226 -19.39 -27.94 0.41
C PRO A 226 -19.03 -29.35 0.89
N GLU A 227 -19.71 -30.37 0.35
CA GLU A 227 -19.43 -31.80 0.70
C GLU A 227 -18.05 -32.24 0.24
N SER A 228 -17.59 -31.68 -0.87
CA SER A 228 -16.25 -31.89 -1.41
C SER A 228 -15.61 -30.56 -1.75
N GLY A 229 -14.29 -30.50 -1.61
CA GLY A 229 -13.55 -29.26 -1.83
C GLY A 229 -13.53 -28.33 -0.62
N THR A 230 -13.31 -27.06 -0.87
CA THR A 230 -13.16 -26.02 0.17
C THR A 230 -13.93 -24.77 -0.18
N VAL A 231 -14.28 -23.99 0.84
CA VAL A 231 -14.76 -22.62 0.68
C VAL A 231 -13.90 -21.70 1.52
N LYS A 232 -13.65 -20.50 1.03
CA LYS A 232 -12.76 -19.53 1.66
C LYS A 232 -13.51 -18.29 2.13
N SER A 233 -12.94 -17.64 3.14
CA SER A 233 -13.35 -16.31 3.55
C SER A 233 -12.16 -15.55 4.10
N ASN A 234 -12.06 -14.30 3.69
CA ASN A 234 -10.90 -13.46 3.95
C ASN A 234 -11.28 -12.25 4.81
N VAL A 235 -10.35 -11.84 5.66
CA VAL A 235 -10.50 -10.69 6.56
C VAL A 235 -9.24 -9.84 6.49
N LEU A 236 -9.40 -8.53 6.33
CA LEU A 236 -8.34 -7.55 6.51
C LEU A 236 -8.13 -7.28 7.99
N MET A 237 -6.90 -7.40 8.46
CA MET A 237 -6.54 -7.21 9.85
C MET A 237 -5.43 -6.18 9.97
N ILE A 238 -5.58 -5.27 10.92
CA ILE A 238 -4.49 -4.36 11.27
C ILE A 238 -3.37 -5.17 11.92
N PRO A 239 -2.09 -5.03 11.47
CA PRO A 239 -0.97 -5.76 12.04
C PRO A 239 -0.84 -5.56 13.54
N CYS A 240 -0.73 -6.66 14.29
CA CYS A 240 -0.62 -6.62 15.75
C CYS A 240 -0.10 -7.94 16.32
N THR A 241 0.36 -7.92 17.57
CA THR A 241 0.57 -9.14 18.35
C THR A 241 -0.76 -9.61 18.92
N LEU A 242 -1.20 -10.82 18.56
CA LEU A 242 -2.49 -11.37 18.97
C LEU A 242 -2.50 -11.92 20.39
N ALA A 243 -1.42 -12.60 20.77
CA ALA A 243 -1.32 -13.31 22.04
C ALA A 243 -0.08 -12.89 22.80
N ASN A 244 -0.11 -13.02 24.13
CA ASN A 244 1.10 -12.84 24.91
C ASN A 244 2.06 -14.03 24.70
N SER A 245 3.35 -13.78 24.81
CA SER A 245 4.41 -14.78 24.64
C SER A 245 4.38 -15.91 25.68
N SER A 246 3.51 -15.84 26.70
CA SER A 246 3.36 -16.85 27.74
C SER A 246 2.62 -18.13 27.29
N GLY A 247 2.28 -18.24 26.01
CA GLY A 247 1.93 -19.53 25.41
C GLY A 247 0.46 -19.91 25.38
N THR A 248 -0.44 -19.13 25.96
CA THR A 248 -1.87 -19.48 25.96
C THR A 248 -2.54 -19.36 24.59
N GLY A 249 -1.93 -18.62 23.66
CA GLY A 249 -2.48 -18.46 22.31
C GLY A 249 -3.85 -17.76 22.29
N VAL A 250 -4.54 -17.89 21.16
CA VAL A 250 -5.89 -17.37 20.96
C VAL A 250 -6.90 -18.50 20.87
N THR A 251 -8.18 -18.22 21.08
CA THR A 251 -9.26 -19.19 20.90
C THR A 251 -10.08 -18.80 19.69
N LEU A 252 -10.20 -19.72 18.74
CA LEU A 252 -11.12 -19.59 17.62
C LEU A 252 -12.46 -20.21 18.00
N GLU A 253 -13.54 -19.45 17.86
CA GLU A 253 -14.92 -19.90 18.02
C GLU A 253 -15.65 -19.85 16.69
N LEU A 254 -16.36 -20.93 16.36
CA LEU A 254 -17.23 -21.04 15.21
C LEU A 254 -18.65 -21.38 15.66
N THR A 255 -19.66 -20.76 15.05
CA THR A 255 -21.02 -21.25 15.16
C THR A 255 -21.37 -21.96 13.85
N VAL A 256 -21.57 -23.29 13.93
CA VAL A 256 -21.87 -24.16 12.80
C VAL A 256 -23.22 -24.84 13.03
N ASP A 257 -24.18 -24.63 12.13
CA ASP A 257 -25.58 -25.11 12.27
C ASP A 257 -26.17 -24.82 13.67
N GLY A 258 -25.90 -23.62 14.18
CA GLY A 258 -26.33 -23.16 15.50
C GLY A 258 -25.53 -23.70 16.70
N LYS A 259 -24.55 -24.56 16.48
CA LYS A 259 -23.70 -25.13 17.55
C LYS A 259 -22.37 -24.38 17.64
N LEU A 260 -21.96 -24.06 18.87
CA LEU A 260 -20.66 -23.46 19.14
C LEU A 260 -19.57 -24.53 19.12
N MET A 261 -18.54 -24.32 18.32
CA MET A 261 -17.30 -25.12 18.29
C MET A 261 -16.13 -24.20 18.64
N THR A 262 -15.22 -24.69 19.47
CA THR A 262 -14.05 -23.92 19.91
C THR A 262 -12.77 -24.69 19.68
N VAL A 263 -11.70 -24.00 19.27
CA VAL A 263 -10.38 -24.57 19.11
C VAL A 263 -9.30 -23.58 19.54
N PRO A 264 -8.36 -23.98 20.39
CA PRO A 264 -7.21 -23.14 20.74
C PRO A 264 -6.20 -23.12 19.60
N ILE A 265 -5.63 -21.94 19.36
CA ILE A 265 -4.49 -21.75 18.46
C ILE A 265 -3.33 -21.27 19.30
N THR A 266 -2.27 -22.07 19.41
CA THR A 266 -1.10 -21.72 20.21
C THR A 266 -0.37 -20.49 19.64
N TYR A 267 0.35 -19.77 20.51
CA TYR A 267 1.18 -18.63 20.09
C TYR A 267 2.14 -18.98 18.95
N ALA A 268 2.75 -20.17 19.00
CA ALA A 268 3.67 -20.64 17.96
C ALA A 268 3.02 -20.79 16.57
N LYS A 269 1.68 -20.99 16.53
CA LYS A 269 0.93 -21.11 15.25
C LYS A 269 0.39 -19.77 14.78
N LEU A 270 -0.08 -18.92 15.69
CA LEU A 270 -0.63 -17.61 15.36
C LEU A 270 -0.43 -16.66 16.55
N GLY A 271 0.76 -16.08 16.66
CA GLY A 271 1.12 -15.15 17.73
C GLY A 271 1.00 -13.68 17.32
N ALA A 272 1.10 -13.40 16.04
CA ALA A 272 1.04 -12.05 15.48
C ALA A 272 0.38 -12.05 14.10
N LEU A 273 -0.21 -10.93 13.75
CA LEU A 273 -0.64 -10.60 12.41
C LEU A 273 0.40 -9.65 11.80
N THR A 274 1.09 -10.14 10.78
CA THR A 274 2.21 -9.42 10.15
C THR A 274 1.73 -8.75 8.88
N LYS A 275 2.11 -7.51 8.69
CA LYS A 275 1.82 -6.72 7.49
C LYS A 275 2.25 -7.47 6.22
N GLY A 276 1.38 -7.51 5.19
CA GLY A 276 1.68 -8.17 3.91
C GLY A 276 1.76 -9.70 3.98
N ILE A 277 1.25 -10.33 5.05
CA ILE A 277 1.19 -11.78 5.22
C ILE A 277 -0.27 -12.24 5.22
N ILE A 278 -0.52 -13.36 4.53
CA ILE A 278 -1.77 -14.12 4.62
C ILE A 278 -1.57 -15.23 5.64
N HIS A 279 -2.28 -15.15 6.77
CA HIS A 279 -2.38 -16.22 7.76
C HIS A 279 -3.55 -17.12 7.36
N GLN A 280 -3.25 -18.23 6.70
CA GLN A 280 -4.26 -19.22 6.29
C GLN A 280 -4.60 -20.13 7.47
N ILE A 281 -5.85 -20.10 7.91
CA ILE A 281 -6.42 -20.96 8.94
C ILE A 281 -7.32 -21.98 8.26
N SER A 282 -6.82 -23.20 8.09
CA SER A 282 -7.59 -24.31 7.51
C SER A 282 -8.38 -25.04 8.59
N LEU A 283 -9.68 -25.19 8.37
CA LEU A 283 -10.66 -25.71 9.31
C LEU A 283 -11.42 -26.88 8.66
N LYS A 284 -11.22 -28.07 9.18
CA LYS A 284 -11.95 -29.26 8.76
C LYS A 284 -13.01 -29.64 9.81
N LEU A 285 -14.26 -29.58 9.41
CA LEU A 285 -15.43 -29.85 10.25
C LEU A 285 -15.80 -31.34 10.16
N LYS A 286 -15.83 -32.05 11.30
CA LYS A 286 -16.14 -33.48 11.40
C LYS A 286 -17.20 -33.72 12.49
N GLY A 287 -18.46 -33.82 12.12
CA GLY A 287 -19.52 -34.08 13.09
C GLY A 287 -19.46 -33.14 14.31
N THR A 288 -18.88 -33.61 15.42
CA THR A 288 -18.68 -32.81 16.65
C THR A 288 -17.24 -32.31 16.81
N ALA A 289 -16.31 -32.67 15.90
CA ALA A 289 -14.90 -32.32 16.00
C ALA A 289 -14.52 -31.25 14.97
N LEU A 290 -13.52 -30.44 15.34
CA LEU A 290 -12.92 -29.42 14.50
C LEU A 290 -11.40 -29.64 14.45
N GLU A 291 -10.88 -29.90 13.26
CA GLU A 291 -9.43 -29.95 13.03
C GLU A 291 -8.95 -28.62 12.46
N LEU A 292 -7.78 -28.15 12.92
CA LEU A 292 -7.22 -26.86 12.55
C LEU A 292 -5.75 -26.95 12.19
N SER A 293 -5.36 -26.31 11.09
CA SER A 293 -3.96 -25.99 10.79
C SER A 293 -3.80 -24.52 10.43
N VAL A 294 -2.61 -23.97 10.69
CA VAL A 294 -2.26 -22.58 10.35
C VAL A 294 -1.01 -22.60 9.47
N LYS A 295 -1.01 -21.80 8.41
CA LYS A 295 0.11 -21.61 7.49
C LYS A 295 0.21 -20.13 7.12
N ASP A 296 1.40 -19.58 7.23
CA ASP A 296 1.70 -18.23 6.78
C ASP A 296 2.20 -18.26 5.34
N THR A 297 1.70 -17.36 4.53
CA THR A 297 2.11 -17.17 3.13
C THR A 297 2.27 -15.67 2.88
N PRO A 298 3.35 -15.23 2.21
CA PRO A 298 3.44 -13.87 1.75
C PRO A 298 2.18 -13.51 0.96
N TRP A 299 1.68 -12.32 1.13
CA TRP A 299 0.56 -11.82 0.35
C TRP A 299 1.06 -11.49 -1.04
N ASP A 300 1.25 -12.54 -1.84
CA ASP A 300 1.64 -12.44 -3.22
C ASP A 300 0.48 -11.92 -4.04
N ASN A 301 0.68 -10.74 -4.61
CA ASN A 301 0.14 -10.31 -5.90
C ASN A 301 -1.18 -10.96 -6.35
N GLN A 302 -2.20 -10.89 -5.50
CA GLN A 302 -3.51 -10.76 -6.09
C GLN A 302 -3.47 -9.39 -6.78
N PRO A 303 -3.66 -9.32 -8.09
CA PRO A 303 -3.64 -8.03 -8.76
C PRO A 303 -4.64 -7.12 -8.05
N VAL A 304 -4.19 -5.94 -7.66
CA VAL A 304 -5.08 -4.88 -7.13
C VAL A 304 -6.13 -4.50 -8.18
N ASP A 305 -6.04 -5.05 -9.39
CA ASP A 305 -6.95 -4.93 -10.52
C ASP A 305 -7.61 -6.26 -10.92
N GLY A 306 -7.39 -7.36 -10.18
CA GLY A 306 -7.99 -8.66 -10.49
C GLY A 306 -9.37 -8.80 -9.84
N GLU A 307 -10.38 -9.07 -10.64
CA GLU A 307 -11.66 -9.60 -10.14
C GLU A 307 -11.38 -10.78 -9.20
N TYR A 308 -11.53 -10.56 -7.90
CA TYR A 308 -11.77 -11.66 -6.98
C TYR A 308 -13.17 -12.18 -7.31
N ASN A 309 -13.20 -13.11 -8.24
CA ASN A 309 -14.41 -13.89 -8.49
C ASN A 309 -14.38 -15.01 -7.45
N PRO A 310 -15.20 -14.99 -6.39
CA PRO A 310 -15.45 -16.20 -5.63
C PRO A 310 -16.09 -17.16 -6.64
N GLU A 311 -15.34 -18.20 -7.03
CA GLU A 311 -15.94 -19.26 -7.83
C GLU A 311 -17.25 -19.72 -7.17
N PRO A 312 -18.31 -19.91 -7.96
CA PRO A 312 -19.67 -20.14 -7.49
C PRO A 312 -19.83 -21.39 -6.60
#